data_e42026ee87066919719e4b19df6bf23a
#
_entry.id   e42026ee87066919719e4b19df6bf23a
#
_cell.length_a   1.000
_cell.length_b   1.000
_cell.length_c   1.000
_cell.angle_alpha   90.00
_cell.angle_beta   90.00
_cell.angle_gamma   90.00
#
_symmetry.space_group_name_H-M   'P 1'
#
loop_
_entity.id
_entity.type
_entity.pdbx_description
1 polymer ?
#
loop_
_entity_poly.entity_id
_entity_poly.type
_entity_poly.pdbx_seq_one_letter_code
_entity_poly.pdbx_strand_id
1 'polypeptide(L)'
;MLSSPLPFSRRTDSSALELGVLGVGNIGMVHLKSARAMDGVEVVAAADAVPENRERAERAGTPRTYDDYATLLGSEDLDAAVVALPPVLHLEAVERAAEAGVDVFVEKPLARSGAEAERLLETAADAGIAVGVDHTLRYQPDIAGVAEEYADGTVGHVPYATMTRLNDGPLGRPPIETAPPSWPLDPDAAGGGSLLELGIHCFDALEHLFGELEVRSAATDATLEFPVEDAATVLLRAPETGTTITLHCGSYQWEELPEVNTRLRLEGVTGTISNQDHLPGNFYADAANEALTNVASRVTDAEPTVFGPTFYLQAHYRALEDFCEAVRSGESPPIDGEDGKRTLELAERAYELAATGDDLADAEEGDERDDDTETEPEVSV
;
A
#
# COMPACT_ATOMS: atom_id res chain seq x y z
N MET A 1 -23.79 13.21 21.80
CA MET A 1 -23.76 14.49 21.09
C MET A 1 -22.43 14.47 20.36
N LEU A 2 -22.44 14.04 19.11
CA LEU A 2 -21.26 14.00 18.24
C LEU A 2 -20.96 15.43 17.81
N SER A 3 -19.81 15.94 18.17
CA SER A 3 -19.31 17.25 17.73
C SER A 3 -19.00 17.14 16.23
N SER A 4 -19.70 17.91 15.42
CA SER A 4 -19.35 18.09 14.01
C SER A 4 -17.91 18.58 13.90
N PRO A 5 -17.10 18.06 12.96
CA PRO A 5 -15.78 18.59 12.70
C PRO A 5 -15.90 20.07 12.28
N LEU A 6 -14.96 20.87 12.76
CA LEU A 6 -14.86 22.29 12.44
C LEU A 6 -14.59 22.44 10.92
N PRO A 7 -15.23 23.39 10.23
CA PRO A 7 -14.96 23.62 8.81
C PRO A 7 -13.52 24.13 8.65
N PHE A 8 -12.75 23.44 7.82
CA PHE A 8 -11.42 23.85 7.43
C PHE A 8 -11.46 25.23 6.76
N SER A 9 -10.61 26.15 7.24
CA SER A 9 -10.44 27.44 6.60
C SER A 9 -9.47 27.28 5.43
N ARG A 10 -9.98 27.15 4.20
CA ARG A 10 -9.16 27.00 3.00
C ARG A 10 -9.16 28.25 2.13
N ARG A 11 -8.04 28.44 1.38
CA ARG A 11 -7.97 29.37 0.26
C ARG A 11 -9.02 28.99 -0.79
N THR A 12 -9.94 29.90 -1.08
CA THR A 12 -11.00 29.75 -2.10
C THR A 12 -10.61 30.43 -3.41
N ASP A 13 -9.32 30.42 -3.76
CA ASP A 13 -8.88 31.04 -5.01
C ASP A 13 -8.53 29.95 -6.04
N SER A 14 -8.80 30.18 -7.31
CA SER A 14 -8.66 29.27 -8.46
C SER A 14 -7.18 29.02 -8.87
N SER A 15 -6.26 29.04 -7.92
CA SER A 15 -4.86 28.68 -8.11
C SER A 15 -4.66 27.16 -8.15
N ALA A 16 -3.64 26.71 -8.84
CA ALA A 16 -3.21 25.31 -8.80
C ALA A 16 -2.89 24.91 -7.34
N LEU A 17 -3.15 23.64 -6.99
CA LEU A 17 -2.78 23.07 -5.71
C LEU A 17 -1.25 22.94 -5.64
N GLU A 18 -0.62 23.59 -4.67
CA GLU A 18 0.84 23.59 -4.48
C GLU A 18 1.26 22.34 -3.68
N LEU A 19 1.96 21.41 -4.37
CA LEU A 19 2.31 20.10 -3.83
C LEU A 19 3.82 19.98 -3.59
N GLY A 20 4.21 19.49 -2.40
CA GLY A 20 5.56 19.03 -2.07
C GLY A 20 5.69 17.51 -2.18
N VAL A 21 6.90 16.99 -2.44
CA VAL A 21 7.19 15.55 -2.41
C VAL A 21 8.34 15.26 -1.46
N LEU A 22 8.04 14.54 -0.36
CA LEU A 22 8.98 14.18 0.70
C LEU A 22 9.47 12.74 0.45
N GLY A 23 10.73 12.62 0.01
CA GLY A 23 11.31 11.40 -0.54
C GLY A 23 11.05 11.27 -2.04
N VAL A 24 12.12 11.30 -2.85
CA VAL A 24 12.04 11.11 -4.30
C VAL A 24 12.89 9.90 -4.74
N GLY A 25 12.80 8.83 -3.94
CA GLY A 25 13.23 7.50 -4.30
C GLY A 25 12.42 6.94 -5.48
N ASN A 26 12.28 5.63 -5.58
CA ASN A 26 11.56 5.02 -6.71
C ASN A 26 10.09 5.41 -6.72
N ILE A 27 9.39 5.22 -5.61
CA ILE A 27 7.94 5.50 -5.53
C ILE A 27 7.66 7.01 -5.49
N GLY A 28 8.47 7.80 -4.77
CA GLY A 28 8.31 9.24 -4.75
C GLY A 28 8.49 9.88 -6.15
N MET A 29 9.34 9.30 -7.02
CA MET A 29 9.42 9.71 -8.41
C MET A 29 8.18 9.34 -9.23
N VAL A 30 7.48 8.27 -8.87
CA VAL A 30 6.17 7.93 -9.47
C VAL A 30 5.16 9.01 -9.10
N HIS A 31 5.03 9.34 -7.82
CA HIS A 31 4.13 10.39 -7.36
C HIS A 31 4.47 11.77 -7.94
N LEU A 32 5.74 12.14 -7.98
CA LEU A 32 6.19 13.40 -8.56
C LEU A 32 5.77 13.51 -10.03
N LYS A 33 5.97 12.46 -10.82
CA LYS A 33 5.58 12.45 -12.24
C LYS A 33 4.04 12.42 -12.39
N SER A 34 3.34 11.68 -11.55
CA SER A 34 1.88 11.64 -11.52
C SER A 34 1.30 13.02 -11.23
N ALA A 35 1.76 13.68 -10.17
CA ALA A 35 1.31 15.02 -9.80
C ALA A 35 1.55 16.05 -10.90
N ARG A 36 2.72 15.99 -11.57
CA ARG A 36 3.05 16.89 -12.70
C ARG A 36 2.18 16.67 -13.95
N ALA A 37 1.54 15.52 -14.07
CA ALA A 37 0.62 15.21 -15.16
C ALA A 37 -0.83 15.58 -14.85
N MET A 38 -1.12 16.02 -13.62
CA MET A 38 -2.48 16.38 -13.19
C MET A 38 -2.80 17.84 -13.51
N ASP A 39 -3.97 18.08 -14.05
CA ASP A 39 -4.49 19.43 -14.25
C ASP A 39 -4.75 20.11 -12.89
N GLY A 40 -4.22 21.33 -12.74
CA GLY A 40 -4.42 22.12 -11.53
C GLY A 40 -3.64 21.63 -10.31
N VAL A 41 -2.59 20.82 -10.46
CA VAL A 41 -1.59 20.49 -9.44
C VAL A 41 -0.24 21.03 -9.88
N GLU A 42 0.46 21.73 -9.01
CA GLU A 42 1.82 22.22 -9.25
C GLU A 42 2.78 21.61 -8.23
N VAL A 43 3.73 20.81 -8.70
CA VAL A 43 4.84 20.31 -7.84
C VAL A 43 5.85 21.46 -7.69
N VAL A 44 5.86 22.10 -6.53
CA VAL A 44 6.71 23.26 -6.24
C VAL A 44 8.07 22.90 -5.70
N ALA A 45 8.16 21.78 -4.94
CA ALA A 45 9.41 21.34 -4.34
C ALA A 45 9.46 19.84 -4.09
N ALA A 46 10.68 19.30 -3.93
CA ALA A 46 10.89 17.94 -3.49
C ALA A 46 12.08 17.86 -2.51
N ALA A 47 12.05 16.89 -1.58
CA ALA A 47 13.14 16.66 -0.65
C ALA A 47 13.61 15.20 -0.70
N ASP A 48 14.93 15.00 -0.61
CA ASP A 48 15.54 13.67 -0.42
C ASP A 48 16.95 13.83 0.12
N ALA A 49 17.35 13.00 1.09
CA ALA A 49 18.69 13.05 1.66
C ALA A 49 19.77 12.63 0.63
N VAL A 50 19.39 11.80 -0.36
CA VAL A 50 20.30 11.27 -1.40
C VAL A 50 20.43 12.28 -2.56
N PRO A 51 21.65 12.79 -2.84
CA PRO A 51 21.85 13.80 -3.90
C PRO A 51 21.39 13.34 -5.28
N GLU A 52 21.62 12.08 -5.62
CA GLU A 52 21.26 11.48 -6.91
C GLU A 52 19.74 11.49 -7.15
N ASN A 53 18.96 11.30 -6.08
CA ASN A 53 17.50 11.36 -6.13
C ASN A 53 17.04 12.82 -6.38
N ARG A 54 17.64 13.80 -5.71
CA ARG A 54 17.36 15.23 -5.98
C ARG A 54 17.66 15.63 -7.40
N GLU A 55 18.82 15.20 -7.95
CA GLU A 55 19.17 15.44 -9.35
C GLU A 55 18.16 14.81 -10.33
N ARG A 56 17.57 13.65 -9.97
CA ARG A 56 16.49 13.04 -10.78
C ARG A 56 15.22 13.87 -10.74
N ALA A 57 14.85 14.40 -9.58
CA ALA A 57 13.69 15.29 -9.44
C ALA A 57 13.88 16.60 -10.22
N GLU A 58 15.08 17.21 -10.16
CA GLU A 58 15.42 18.41 -10.95
C GLU A 58 15.34 18.15 -12.46
N ARG A 59 15.88 17.01 -12.92
CA ARG A 59 15.77 16.60 -14.33
C ARG A 59 14.33 16.34 -14.76
N ALA A 60 13.46 15.91 -13.84
CA ALA A 60 12.03 15.78 -14.07
C ALA A 60 11.31 17.14 -14.03
N GLY A 61 12.01 18.25 -13.79
CA GLY A 61 11.51 19.61 -13.84
C GLY A 61 10.95 20.13 -12.52
N THR A 62 11.34 19.57 -11.36
CA THR A 62 11.02 20.13 -10.05
C THR A 62 11.76 21.44 -9.83
N PRO A 63 11.06 22.55 -9.50
CA PRO A 63 11.70 23.88 -9.43
C PRO A 63 12.73 24.03 -8.32
N ARG A 64 12.48 23.37 -7.15
CA ARG A 64 13.34 23.47 -5.96
C ARG A 64 13.50 22.08 -5.33
N THR A 65 14.71 21.78 -4.87
CA THR A 65 15.04 20.56 -4.15
C THR A 65 15.73 20.87 -2.83
N TYR A 66 15.46 20.03 -1.82
CA TYR A 66 15.97 20.14 -0.46
C TYR A 66 16.64 18.83 -0.05
N ASP A 67 17.64 18.89 0.80
CA ASP A 67 18.28 17.70 1.39
C ASP A 67 17.54 17.16 2.62
N ASP A 68 16.60 17.96 3.13
CA ASP A 68 15.82 17.67 4.31
C ASP A 68 14.35 18.10 4.12
N TYR A 69 13.41 17.21 4.42
CA TYR A 69 11.98 17.46 4.24
C TYR A 69 11.43 18.49 5.27
N ALA A 70 11.98 18.55 6.47
CA ALA A 70 11.54 19.55 7.44
C ALA A 70 11.92 20.97 6.99
N THR A 71 13.08 21.12 6.33
CA THR A 71 13.49 22.38 5.69
C THR A 71 12.56 22.75 4.54
N LEU A 72 12.13 21.77 3.72
CA LEU A 72 11.15 21.99 2.65
C LEU A 72 9.82 22.49 3.23
N LEU A 73 9.24 21.78 4.19
CA LEU A 73 7.96 22.13 4.84
C LEU A 73 8.00 23.49 5.53
N GLY A 74 9.15 23.88 6.08
CA GLY A 74 9.32 25.19 6.72
C GLY A 74 9.62 26.35 5.74
N SER A 75 9.92 26.06 4.48
CA SER A 75 10.36 27.08 3.48
C SER A 75 9.34 27.35 2.39
N GLU A 76 8.46 26.38 2.11
CA GLU A 76 7.48 26.44 1.04
C GLU A 76 6.06 26.63 1.58
N ASP A 77 5.23 27.37 0.83
CA ASP A 77 3.80 27.55 1.12
C ASP A 77 3.03 26.46 0.37
N LEU A 78 2.80 25.31 1.01
CA LEU A 78 2.18 24.13 0.41
C LEU A 78 0.72 23.97 0.83
N ASP A 79 -0.11 23.52 -0.09
CA ASP A 79 -1.46 23.01 0.22
C ASP A 79 -1.39 21.55 0.70
N ALA A 80 -0.54 20.75 0.07
CA ALA A 80 -0.37 19.34 0.40
C ALA A 80 1.05 18.81 0.18
N ALA A 81 1.37 17.67 0.78
CA ALA A 81 2.63 16.96 0.57
C ALA A 81 2.42 15.46 0.41
N VAL A 82 3.17 14.85 -0.50
CA VAL A 82 3.32 13.39 -0.58
C VAL A 82 4.45 12.95 0.35
N VAL A 83 4.18 12.01 1.25
CA VAL A 83 5.17 11.40 2.15
C VAL A 83 5.55 10.03 1.59
N ALA A 84 6.64 9.98 0.84
CA ALA A 84 7.18 8.78 0.19
C ALA A 84 8.53 8.40 0.81
N LEU A 85 8.55 8.35 2.13
CA LEU A 85 9.69 8.04 3.00
C LEU A 85 9.61 6.59 3.51
N PRO A 86 10.67 6.04 4.12
CA PRO A 86 10.55 4.81 4.90
C PRO A 86 9.56 4.96 6.05
N PRO A 87 8.79 3.90 6.43
CA PRO A 87 7.73 3.97 7.45
C PRO A 87 8.18 4.54 8.80
N VAL A 88 9.43 4.31 9.19
CA VAL A 88 10.03 4.86 10.42
C VAL A 88 10.02 6.40 10.48
N LEU A 89 9.92 7.08 9.34
CA LEU A 89 9.91 8.54 9.24
C LEU A 89 8.51 9.13 9.04
N HIS A 90 7.46 8.31 8.83
CA HIS A 90 6.12 8.81 8.51
C HIS A 90 5.54 9.66 9.63
N LEU A 91 5.61 9.20 10.89
CA LEU A 91 5.09 9.94 12.04
C LEU A 91 5.76 11.32 12.15
N GLU A 92 7.10 11.39 12.11
CA GLU A 92 7.81 12.68 12.20
C GLU A 92 7.47 13.58 11.01
N ALA A 93 7.39 13.04 9.80
CA ALA A 93 7.05 13.83 8.62
C ALA A 93 5.64 14.43 8.70
N VAL A 94 4.67 13.66 9.21
CA VAL A 94 3.30 14.15 9.43
C VAL A 94 3.25 15.16 10.58
N GLU A 95 4.01 14.98 11.67
CA GLU A 95 4.14 15.99 12.73
C GLU A 95 4.65 17.34 12.17
N ARG A 96 5.64 17.31 11.27
CA ARG A 96 6.15 18.52 10.60
C ARG A 96 5.16 19.15 9.63
N ALA A 97 4.42 18.32 8.87
CA ALA A 97 3.36 18.78 7.99
C ALA A 97 2.21 19.43 8.79
N ALA A 98 1.84 18.83 9.93
CA ALA A 98 0.85 19.37 10.86
C ALA A 98 1.25 20.74 11.42
N GLU A 99 2.52 20.90 11.83
CA GLU A 99 3.07 22.20 12.26
C GLU A 99 2.97 23.28 11.17
N ALA A 100 3.06 22.88 9.89
CA ALA A 100 2.95 23.77 8.74
C ALA A 100 1.51 23.93 8.23
N GLY A 101 0.55 23.14 8.71
CA GLY A 101 -0.84 23.13 8.25
C GLY A 101 -1.01 22.55 6.85
N VAL A 102 -0.17 21.59 6.47
CA VAL A 102 -0.10 20.96 5.14
C VAL A 102 -0.79 19.59 5.18
N ASP A 103 -1.76 19.37 4.29
CA ASP A 103 -2.42 18.07 4.13
C ASP A 103 -1.42 17.03 3.58
N VAL A 104 -1.58 15.74 3.94
CA VAL A 104 -0.60 14.72 3.58
C VAL A 104 -1.20 13.52 2.87
N PHE A 105 -0.52 13.05 1.83
CA PHE A 105 -0.72 11.76 1.19
C PHE A 105 0.46 10.85 1.54
N VAL A 106 0.21 9.82 2.35
CA VAL A 106 1.26 9.00 2.94
C VAL A 106 1.35 7.63 2.25
N GLU A 107 2.56 7.23 1.92
CA GLU A 107 2.84 5.87 1.46
C GLU A 107 2.47 4.82 2.50
N LYS A 108 2.09 3.66 2.02
CA LYS A 108 1.83 2.49 2.87
C LYS A 108 3.16 1.83 3.36
N PRO A 109 3.15 1.19 4.52
CA PRO A 109 2.13 1.27 5.56
C PRO A 109 2.08 2.67 6.19
N LEU A 110 0.91 3.11 6.66
CA LEU A 110 0.75 4.44 7.26
C LEU A 110 1.77 4.72 8.36
N ALA A 111 2.11 3.71 9.13
CA ALA A 111 3.13 3.72 10.19
C ALA A 111 3.69 2.29 10.38
N ARG A 112 4.65 2.09 11.28
CA ARG A 112 5.20 0.76 11.62
C ARG A 112 4.29 -0.07 12.52
N SER A 113 3.34 0.58 13.19
CA SER A 113 2.41 -0.04 14.13
C SER A 113 1.10 0.74 14.24
N GLY A 114 0.04 0.08 14.71
CA GLY A 114 -1.25 0.72 15.01
C GLY A 114 -1.10 1.85 16.03
N ALA A 115 -0.25 1.70 17.03
CA ALA A 115 0.01 2.74 18.03
C ALA A 115 0.71 3.98 17.44
N GLU A 116 1.62 3.82 16.47
CA GLU A 116 2.20 4.94 15.73
C GLU A 116 1.17 5.60 14.81
N ALA A 117 0.34 4.80 14.13
CA ALA A 117 -0.75 5.30 13.29
C ALA A 117 -1.76 6.12 14.11
N GLU A 118 -2.15 5.67 15.30
CA GLU A 118 -3.03 6.42 16.21
C GLU A 118 -2.44 7.80 16.55
N ARG A 119 -1.17 7.84 16.97
CA ARG A 119 -0.48 9.10 17.27
C ARG A 119 -0.39 10.03 16.06
N LEU A 120 -0.13 9.48 14.88
CA LEU A 120 -0.09 10.21 13.62
C LEU A 120 -1.45 10.86 13.34
N LEU A 121 -2.54 10.09 13.47
CA LEU A 121 -3.89 10.58 13.24
C LEU A 121 -4.36 11.58 14.30
N GLU A 122 -4.03 11.38 15.58
CA GLU A 122 -4.27 12.37 16.64
C GLU A 122 -3.59 13.69 16.31
N THR A 123 -2.31 13.66 15.89
CA THR A 123 -1.55 14.86 15.50
C THR A 123 -2.19 15.57 14.30
N ALA A 124 -2.58 14.83 13.27
CA ALA A 124 -3.24 15.39 12.11
C ALA A 124 -4.62 16.01 12.46
N ALA A 125 -5.39 15.32 13.29
CA ALA A 125 -6.70 15.81 13.76
C ALA A 125 -6.58 17.09 14.59
N ASP A 126 -5.60 17.16 15.52
CA ASP A 126 -5.36 18.34 16.34
C ASP A 126 -4.94 19.55 15.50
N ALA A 127 -4.20 19.34 14.42
CA ALA A 127 -3.80 20.39 13.49
C ALA A 127 -4.88 20.69 12.43
N GLY A 128 -5.85 19.82 12.27
CA GLY A 128 -6.90 19.94 11.26
C GLY A 128 -6.41 19.73 9.83
N ILE A 129 -5.43 18.84 9.62
CA ILE A 129 -4.97 18.43 8.29
C ILE A 129 -5.59 17.10 7.88
N ALA A 130 -5.77 16.92 6.56
CA ALA A 130 -6.22 15.65 5.99
C ALA A 130 -5.05 14.69 5.82
N VAL A 131 -5.32 13.39 6.04
CA VAL A 131 -4.38 12.29 5.80
C VAL A 131 -5.00 11.32 4.80
N GLY A 132 -4.42 11.20 3.59
CA GLY A 132 -4.72 10.15 2.64
C GLY A 132 -3.64 9.07 2.68
N VAL A 133 -3.99 7.83 2.31
CA VAL A 133 -3.05 6.68 2.30
C VAL A 133 -3.02 6.02 0.92
N ASP A 134 -1.81 5.66 0.45
CA ASP A 134 -1.60 5.08 -0.88
C ASP A 134 -1.91 3.58 -0.96
N HIS A 135 -3.18 3.20 -0.71
CA HIS A 135 -3.67 1.86 -0.93
C HIS A 135 -4.15 1.67 -2.38
N THR A 136 -3.21 1.40 -3.26
CA THR A 136 -3.42 1.40 -4.71
C THR A 136 -4.27 0.26 -5.27
N LEU A 137 -4.46 -0.85 -4.54
CA LEU A 137 -5.21 -2.00 -5.09
C LEU A 137 -6.65 -1.67 -5.47
N ARG A 138 -7.33 -0.79 -4.72
CA ARG A 138 -8.70 -0.34 -5.06
C ARG A 138 -8.78 0.29 -6.45
N TYR A 139 -7.68 0.89 -6.92
CA TYR A 139 -7.60 1.60 -8.20
C TYR A 139 -7.06 0.74 -9.35
N GLN A 140 -6.60 -0.49 -9.08
CA GLN A 140 -6.20 -1.39 -10.15
C GLN A 140 -7.44 -1.85 -10.93
N PRO A 141 -7.46 -1.72 -12.27
CA PRO A 141 -8.67 -1.96 -13.07
C PRO A 141 -9.25 -3.36 -12.92
N ASP A 142 -8.40 -4.37 -12.72
CA ASP A 142 -8.81 -5.75 -12.52
C ASP A 142 -9.48 -5.96 -11.15
N ILE A 143 -9.00 -5.32 -10.10
CA ILE A 143 -9.61 -5.35 -8.75
C ILE A 143 -10.88 -4.50 -8.71
N ALA A 144 -10.85 -3.31 -9.31
CA ALA A 144 -12.03 -2.45 -9.45
C ALA A 144 -13.16 -3.16 -10.21
N GLY A 145 -12.82 -3.89 -11.29
CA GLY A 145 -13.79 -4.70 -12.03
C GLY A 145 -14.43 -5.81 -11.18
N VAL A 146 -13.65 -6.46 -10.30
CA VAL A 146 -14.22 -7.42 -9.32
C VAL A 146 -15.17 -6.72 -8.36
N ALA A 147 -14.81 -5.52 -7.87
CA ALA A 147 -15.65 -4.76 -6.94
C ALA A 147 -16.99 -4.35 -7.59
N GLU A 148 -16.95 -3.86 -8.82
CA GLU A 148 -18.15 -3.50 -9.58
C GLU A 148 -19.06 -4.73 -9.82
N GLU A 149 -18.50 -5.85 -10.30
CA GLU A 149 -19.26 -7.07 -10.55
C GLU A 149 -19.85 -7.68 -9.27
N TYR A 150 -19.11 -7.63 -8.16
CA TYR A 150 -19.60 -8.06 -6.86
C TYR A 150 -20.74 -7.18 -6.34
N ALA A 151 -20.62 -5.84 -6.47
CA ALA A 151 -21.65 -4.89 -6.08
C ALA A 151 -22.94 -5.04 -6.89
N ASP A 152 -22.84 -5.45 -8.17
CA ASP A 152 -23.98 -5.78 -9.03
C ASP A 152 -24.71 -7.08 -8.60
N GLY A 153 -24.14 -7.86 -7.68
CA GLY A 153 -24.74 -9.07 -7.13
C GLY A 153 -24.81 -10.24 -8.11
N THR A 154 -24.00 -10.27 -9.16
CA THR A 154 -24.04 -11.26 -10.26
C THR A 154 -23.84 -12.70 -9.78
N VAL A 155 -23.07 -12.91 -8.70
CA VAL A 155 -22.76 -14.22 -8.15
C VAL A 155 -23.55 -14.57 -6.87
N GLY A 156 -24.43 -13.66 -6.44
CA GLY A 156 -25.20 -13.82 -5.21
C GLY A 156 -24.32 -13.77 -3.95
N HIS A 157 -24.77 -14.47 -2.89
CA HIS A 157 -23.96 -14.55 -1.66
C HIS A 157 -22.61 -15.24 -1.93
N VAL A 158 -21.53 -14.67 -1.38
CA VAL A 158 -20.15 -15.18 -1.51
C VAL A 158 -19.72 -15.79 -0.16
N PRO A 159 -19.84 -17.12 0.03
CA PRO A 159 -19.41 -17.76 1.26
C PRO A 159 -17.90 -17.83 1.43
N TYR A 160 -17.13 -17.81 0.33
CA TYR A 160 -15.69 -17.99 0.34
C TYR A 160 -15.00 -17.11 -0.72
N ALA A 161 -13.87 -16.54 -0.33
CA ALA A 161 -12.97 -15.80 -1.24
C ALA A 161 -11.50 -16.17 -1.00
N THR A 162 -10.68 -16.05 -2.03
CA THR A 162 -9.23 -16.21 -1.93
C THR A 162 -8.54 -15.01 -2.52
N MET A 163 -7.49 -14.54 -1.85
CA MET A 163 -6.60 -13.52 -2.38
C MET A 163 -5.15 -13.96 -2.22
N THR A 164 -4.37 -13.84 -3.30
CA THR A 164 -2.95 -14.15 -3.30
C THR A 164 -2.20 -12.98 -3.91
N ARG A 165 -1.13 -12.52 -3.24
CA ARG A 165 -0.25 -11.47 -3.74
C ARG A 165 1.20 -11.86 -3.51
N LEU A 166 1.91 -12.09 -4.60
CA LEU A 166 3.29 -12.57 -4.60
C LEU A 166 4.17 -11.64 -5.44
N ASN A 167 5.42 -11.45 -5.03
CA ASN A 167 6.44 -10.78 -5.81
C ASN A 167 7.78 -11.52 -5.75
N ASP A 168 8.77 -11.00 -6.46
CA ASP A 168 10.12 -11.56 -6.56
C ASP A 168 11.05 -11.17 -5.39
N GLY A 169 10.45 -10.68 -4.30
CA GLY A 169 11.12 -10.35 -3.05
C GLY A 169 11.51 -8.87 -2.91
N PRO A 170 11.88 -8.45 -1.69
CA PRO A 170 12.26 -7.08 -1.39
C PRO A 170 13.53 -6.63 -2.13
N LEU A 171 14.26 -7.59 -2.68
CA LEU A 171 15.41 -7.39 -3.57
C LEU A 171 15.04 -7.52 -5.05
N GLY A 172 13.74 -7.67 -5.33
CA GLY A 172 13.20 -7.82 -6.68
C GLY A 172 13.69 -6.73 -7.63
N ARG A 173 13.73 -7.03 -8.92
CA ARG A 173 14.21 -6.08 -9.92
C ARG A 173 13.28 -4.88 -9.95
N PRO A 174 13.75 -3.72 -9.49
CA PRO A 174 12.98 -2.52 -9.71
C PRO A 174 12.85 -2.34 -11.23
N PRO A 175 11.68 -1.96 -11.74
CA PRO A 175 11.57 -1.49 -13.12
C PRO A 175 12.36 -0.19 -13.32
N ILE A 176 13.17 0.24 -12.35
CA ILE A 176 13.77 1.55 -12.21
C ILE A 176 15.28 1.41 -11.89
N GLU A 177 16.06 2.35 -12.42
CA GLU A 177 17.52 2.41 -12.58
C GLU A 177 18.36 2.45 -11.28
N THR A 178 17.80 2.18 -10.09
CA THR A 178 18.54 2.27 -8.81
C THR A 178 18.53 0.96 -8.06
N ALA A 179 19.58 0.70 -7.27
CA ALA A 179 19.61 -0.43 -6.35
C ALA A 179 18.42 -0.36 -5.37
N PRO A 180 17.78 -1.50 -5.02
CA PRO A 180 16.72 -1.50 -4.03
C PRO A 180 17.24 -0.98 -2.69
N PRO A 181 16.43 -0.22 -1.94
CA PRO A 181 16.81 0.23 -0.60
C PRO A 181 16.97 -0.97 0.34
N SER A 182 17.83 -0.86 1.33
CA SER A 182 18.05 -1.92 2.33
C SER A 182 17.02 -1.90 3.47
N TRP A 183 16.31 -0.79 3.66
CA TRP A 183 15.37 -0.62 4.76
C TRP A 183 14.19 -1.61 4.79
N PRO A 184 13.68 -2.20 3.67
CA PRO A 184 12.60 -3.18 3.75
C PRO A 184 12.99 -4.49 4.44
N LEU A 185 14.30 -4.77 4.56
CA LEU A 185 14.83 -5.91 5.30
C LEU A 185 15.23 -5.57 6.75
N ASP A 186 15.04 -4.34 7.17
CA ASP A 186 15.29 -3.88 8.54
C ASP A 186 13.97 -3.83 9.31
N PRO A 187 13.72 -4.75 10.26
CA PRO A 187 12.47 -4.80 11.01
C PRO A 187 12.15 -3.51 11.76
N ASP A 188 13.17 -2.78 12.23
CA ASP A 188 12.99 -1.52 12.95
C ASP A 188 12.57 -0.38 12.02
N ALA A 189 12.97 -0.43 10.74
CA ALA A 189 12.63 0.57 9.75
C ALA A 189 11.31 0.27 9.03
N ALA A 190 11.06 -1.01 8.71
CA ALA A 190 9.89 -1.45 7.96
C ALA A 190 8.68 -1.79 8.84
N GLY A 191 8.91 -2.26 10.07
CA GLY A 191 7.88 -2.74 10.99
C GLY A 191 7.51 -4.22 10.81
N GLY A 192 7.84 -4.84 9.66
CA GLY A 192 7.59 -6.24 9.32
C GLY A 192 8.01 -6.57 7.90
N GLY A 193 7.65 -7.75 7.40
CA GLY A 193 8.01 -8.24 6.08
C GLY A 193 6.86 -8.22 5.06
N SER A 194 6.66 -9.35 4.39
CA SER A 194 5.68 -9.49 3.29
C SER A 194 4.25 -9.15 3.67
N LEU A 195 3.86 -9.36 4.94
CA LEU A 195 2.52 -9.04 5.41
C LEU A 195 2.28 -7.52 5.42
N LEU A 196 3.26 -6.73 5.87
CA LEU A 196 3.19 -5.25 5.83
C LEU A 196 3.51 -4.68 4.45
N GLU A 197 4.33 -5.37 3.64
CA GLU A 197 4.64 -4.88 2.30
C GLU A 197 3.53 -5.16 1.30
N LEU A 198 3.02 -6.39 1.26
CA LEU A 198 2.05 -6.88 0.28
C LEU A 198 0.67 -7.09 0.87
N GLY A 199 0.60 -7.72 2.06
CA GLY A 199 -0.66 -8.09 2.71
C GLY A 199 -1.51 -6.88 3.09
N ILE A 200 -0.89 -5.77 3.47
CA ILE A 200 -1.60 -4.54 3.85
C ILE A 200 -2.48 -3.98 2.72
N HIS A 201 -2.01 -4.06 1.48
CA HIS A 201 -2.83 -3.70 0.32
C HIS A 201 -4.02 -4.65 0.12
N CYS A 202 -3.80 -5.95 0.46
CA CYS A 202 -4.85 -6.95 0.34
C CYS A 202 -5.92 -6.76 1.40
N PHE A 203 -5.54 -6.42 2.64
CA PHE A 203 -6.51 -6.10 3.70
C PHE A 203 -7.39 -4.94 3.29
N ASP A 204 -6.80 -3.85 2.79
CA ASP A 204 -7.53 -2.69 2.30
C ASP A 204 -8.52 -3.04 1.18
N ALA A 205 -8.09 -3.78 0.16
CA ALA A 205 -8.96 -4.19 -0.94
C ALA A 205 -10.09 -5.13 -0.48
N LEU A 206 -9.81 -6.02 0.47
CA LEU A 206 -10.79 -6.95 1.02
C LEU A 206 -11.80 -6.25 1.94
N GLU A 207 -11.38 -5.26 2.76
CA GLU A 207 -12.28 -4.41 3.53
C GLU A 207 -13.19 -3.57 2.63
N HIS A 208 -12.64 -3.05 1.54
CA HIS A 208 -13.44 -2.33 0.54
C HIS A 208 -14.54 -3.20 -0.09
N LEU A 209 -14.27 -4.50 -0.30
CA LEU A 209 -15.23 -5.45 -0.88
C LEU A 209 -16.26 -5.96 0.13
N PHE A 210 -15.84 -6.30 1.34
CA PHE A 210 -16.64 -7.11 2.27
C PHE A 210 -17.00 -6.39 3.57
N GLY A 211 -16.54 -5.16 3.77
CA GLY A 211 -16.66 -4.43 5.03
C GLY A 211 -15.63 -4.91 6.06
N GLU A 212 -15.92 -4.68 7.34
CA GLU A 212 -15.03 -5.02 8.45
C GLU A 212 -14.53 -6.48 8.40
N LEU A 213 -13.24 -6.68 8.66
CA LEU A 213 -12.59 -7.97 8.66
C LEU A 213 -12.14 -8.37 10.08
N GLU A 214 -12.21 -9.67 10.37
CA GLU A 214 -11.66 -10.28 11.59
C GLU A 214 -10.61 -11.33 11.23
N VAL A 215 -9.41 -11.24 11.80
CA VAL A 215 -8.37 -12.26 11.66
C VAL A 215 -8.70 -13.43 12.57
N ARG A 216 -8.84 -14.64 11.99
CA ARG A 216 -9.19 -15.89 12.71
C ARG A 216 -7.97 -16.76 12.98
N SER A 217 -7.00 -16.78 12.08
CA SER A 217 -5.74 -17.52 12.17
C SER A 217 -4.72 -16.95 11.22
N ALA A 218 -3.46 -17.08 11.54
CA ALA A 218 -2.36 -16.70 10.66
C ALA A 218 -1.15 -17.62 10.88
N ALA A 219 -0.32 -17.71 9.84
CA ALA A 219 1.01 -18.29 9.87
C ALA A 219 1.95 -17.41 9.06
N THR A 220 3.16 -17.22 9.55
CA THR A 220 4.25 -16.50 8.86
C THR A 220 5.45 -17.41 8.71
N ASP A 221 6.27 -17.20 7.68
CA ASP A 221 7.46 -17.98 7.41
C ASP A 221 8.59 -17.06 6.90
N ALA A 222 9.83 -17.43 7.19
CA ALA A 222 11.04 -16.77 6.72
C ALA A 222 11.88 -17.79 5.91
N THR A 223 11.33 -18.27 4.81
CA THR A 223 11.90 -19.32 3.95
C THR A 223 13.24 -18.91 3.33
N LEU A 224 13.43 -17.62 3.03
CA LEU A 224 14.63 -17.07 2.41
C LEU A 224 15.67 -16.56 3.42
N GLU A 225 15.47 -16.86 4.72
CA GLU A 225 16.39 -16.47 5.81
C GLU A 225 16.61 -14.93 5.90
N PHE A 226 15.60 -14.13 5.53
CA PHE A 226 15.62 -12.69 5.76
C PHE A 226 15.35 -12.36 7.25
N PRO A 227 15.76 -11.17 7.72
CA PRO A 227 15.43 -10.72 9.09
C PRO A 227 13.94 -10.49 9.35
N VAL A 228 13.12 -10.43 8.28
CA VAL A 228 11.66 -10.29 8.30
C VAL A 228 11.04 -11.49 7.60
N GLU A 229 9.75 -11.77 7.85
CA GLU A 229 9.06 -12.85 7.17
C GLU A 229 8.92 -12.56 5.65
N ASP A 230 9.07 -13.60 4.85
CA ASP A 230 8.92 -13.55 3.39
C ASP A 230 7.63 -14.18 2.89
N ALA A 231 6.85 -14.79 3.79
CA ALA A 231 5.54 -15.35 3.49
C ALA A 231 4.58 -15.21 4.68
N ALA A 232 3.29 -15.00 4.37
CA ALA A 232 2.22 -15.05 5.35
C ALA A 232 0.95 -15.64 4.74
N THR A 233 0.23 -16.44 5.53
CA THR A 233 -1.10 -16.93 5.21
C THR A 233 -2.04 -16.54 6.33
N VAL A 234 -3.16 -15.87 5.99
CA VAL A 234 -4.12 -15.34 6.95
C VAL A 234 -5.51 -15.85 6.61
N LEU A 235 -6.21 -16.40 7.61
CA LEU A 235 -7.63 -16.72 7.52
C LEU A 235 -8.45 -15.58 8.11
N LEU A 236 -9.31 -15.00 7.29
CA LEU A 236 -10.14 -13.86 7.64
C LEU A 236 -11.63 -14.24 7.64
N ARG A 237 -12.41 -13.47 8.37
CA ARG A 237 -13.87 -13.48 8.33
C ARG A 237 -14.38 -12.07 8.13
N ALA A 238 -15.31 -11.88 7.20
CA ALA A 238 -16.11 -10.68 7.09
C ALA A 238 -17.47 -10.95 7.76
N PRO A 239 -17.74 -10.40 8.97
CA PRO A 239 -18.94 -10.73 9.72
C PRO A 239 -20.23 -10.28 9.04
N GLU A 240 -20.21 -9.12 8.38
CA GLU A 240 -21.38 -8.53 7.75
C GLU A 240 -21.89 -9.34 6.56
N THR A 241 -20.99 -9.80 5.71
CA THR A 241 -21.33 -10.60 4.52
C THR A 241 -21.35 -12.11 4.80
N GLY A 242 -20.76 -12.54 5.90
CA GLY A 242 -20.60 -13.95 6.22
C GLY A 242 -19.59 -14.65 5.33
N THR A 243 -18.63 -13.92 4.72
CA THR A 243 -17.59 -14.44 3.84
C THR A 243 -16.39 -14.93 4.66
N THR A 244 -15.88 -16.12 4.36
CA THR A 244 -14.58 -16.60 4.84
C THR A 244 -13.54 -16.35 3.75
N ILE A 245 -12.39 -15.80 4.13
CA ILE A 245 -11.38 -15.35 3.15
C ILE A 245 -10.04 -15.96 3.53
N THR A 246 -9.32 -16.52 2.55
CA THR A 246 -7.93 -16.91 2.70
C THR A 246 -7.06 -15.92 1.93
N LEU A 247 -6.20 -15.23 2.66
CA LEU A 247 -5.15 -14.36 2.10
C LEU A 247 -3.82 -15.09 2.18
N HIS A 248 -3.07 -15.08 1.07
CA HIS A 248 -1.67 -15.50 1.03
C HIS A 248 -0.83 -14.40 0.37
N CYS A 249 0.24 -13.98 1.04
CA CYS A 249 1.20 -13.03 0.49
C CYS A 249 2.63 -13.52 0.71
N GLY A 250 3.53 -13.17 -0.21
CA GLY A 250 4.91 -13.60 -0.10
C GLY A 250 5.85 -12.93 -1.09
N SER A 251 7.09 -12.75 -0.65
CA SER A 251 8.18 -12.10 -1.37
C SER A 251 9.24 -13.10 -1.79
N TYR A 252 8.86 -14.18 -2.47
CA TYR A 252 9.73 -15.31 -2.84
C TYR A 252 9.49 -15.84 -4.26
N GLN A 253 8.49 -15.34 -4.98
CA GLN A 253 8.16 -15.85 -6.31
C GLN A 253 8.60 -14.89 -7.40
N TRP A 254 9.43 -15.40 -8.32
CA TRP A 254 9.78 -14.70 -9.53
C TRP A 254 8.61 -14.73 -10.51
N GLU A 255 8.10 -13.57 -10.90
CA GLU A 255 7.19 -13.40 -12.03
C GLU A 255 7.82 -12.52 -13.10
N GLU A 256 7.59 -12.86 -14.38
CA GLU A 256 8.11 -12.09 -15.52
C GLU A 256 7.38 -10.73 -15.68
N LEU A 257 6.17 -10.63 -15.10
CA LEU A 257 5.29 -9.44 -15.17
C LEU A 257 4.79 -9.10 -13.76
N PRO A 258 5.42 -8.12 -13.09
CA PRO A 258 5.06 -7.71 -11.72
C PRO A 258 3.60 -7.29 -11.54
N GLU A 259 2.97 -6.76 -12.60
CA GLU A 259 1.59 -6.25 -12.56
C GLU A 259 0.52 -7.33 -12.40
N VAL A 260 0.87 -8.59 -12.62
CA VAL A 260 -0.07 -9.73 -12.63
C VAL A 260 0.08 -10.62 -11.40
N ASN A 261 0.79 -10.17 -10.38
CA ASN A 261 1.09 -10.97 -9.20
C ASN A 261 -0.05 -11.06 -8.17
N THR A 262 -1.14 -10.33 -8.38
CA THR A 262 -2.33 -10.36 -7.52
C THR A 262 -3.40 -11.23 -8.13
N ARG A 263 -3.93 -12.18 -7.34
CA ARG A 263 -5.07 -13.03 -7.74
C ARG A 263 -6.15 -12.91 -6.69
N LEU A 264 -7.34 -12.49 -7.11
CA LEU A 264 -8.53 -12.39 -6.29
C LEU A 264 -9.63 -13.23 -6.92
N ARG A 265 -10.26 -14.11 -6.13
CA ARG A 265 -11.35 -14.96 -6.58
C ARG A 265 -12.43 -15.04 -5.53
N LEU A 266 -13.66 -14.78 -5.95
CA LEU A 266 -14.86 -14.84 -5.14
C LEU A 266 -15.70 -16.04 -5.59
N GLU A 267 -16.03 -16.94 -4.65
CA GLU A 267 -16.89 -18.11 -4.88
C GLU A 267 -18.30 -17.82 -4.40
N GLY A 268 -19.18 -17.42 -5.33
CA GLY A 268 -20.57 -17.13 -5.04
C GLY A 268 -21.49 -18.33 -5.28
N VAL A 269 -22.70 -18.28 -4.74
CA VAL A 269 -23.69 -19.39 -4.84
C VAL A 269 -24.23 -19.58 -6.25
N THR A 270 -24.11 -18.61 -7.14
CA THR A 270 -24.59 -18.67 -8.53
C THR A 270 -23.47 -18.56 -9.56
N GLY A 271 -22.21 -18.37 -9.16
CA GLY A 271 -21.07 -18.20 -10.05
C GLY A 271 -19.81 -17.80 -9.31
N THR A 272 -18.77 -17.46 -10.04
CA THR A 272 -17.49 -17.00 -9.53
C THR A 272 -17.07 -15.72 -10.24
N ILE A 273 -16.39 -14.82 -9.50
CA ILE A 273 -15.73 -13.64 -10.05
C ILE A 273 -14.24 -13.79 -9.83
N SER A 274 -13.42 -13.43 -10.81
CA SER A 274 -11.97 -13.44 -10.71
C SER A 274 -11.38 -12.17 -11.34
N ASN A 275 -10.39 -11.56 -10.70
CA ASN A 275 -9.69 -10.43 -11.30
C ASN A 275 -8.99 -10.78 -12.62
N GLN A 276 -8.69 -12.06 -12.85
CA GLN A 276 -8.12 -12.53 -14.11
C GLN A 276 -9.08 -12.34 -15.29
N ASP A 277 -10.39 -12.32 -15.04
CA ASP A 277 -11.42 -12.11 -16.07
C ASP A 277 -11.52 -10.63 -16.48
N HIS A 278 -11.00 -9.72 -15.66
CA HIS A 278 -10.97 -8.28 -15.88
C HIS A 278 -9.62 -7.76 -16.40
N LEU A 279 -8.64 -8.65 -16.59
CA LEU A 279 -7.40 -8.27 -17.25
C LEU A 279 -7.66 -7.92 -18.72
N PRO A 280 -7.06 -6.85 -19.26
CA PRO A 280 -7.22 -6.50 -20.67
C PRO A 280 -6.75 -7.65 -21.56
N GLY A 281 -7.61 -8.11 -22.45
CA GLY A 281 -7.34 -9.23 -23.35
C GLY A 281 -6.18 -9.00 -24.33
N ASN A 282 -5.65 -7.78 -24.41
CA ASN A 282 -4.58 -7.36 -25.30
C ASN A 282 -3.48 -6.55 -24.59
N PHE A 283 -3.18 -6.88 -23.33
CA PHE A 283 -2.17 -6.17 -22.54
C PHE A 283 -0.89 -5.84 -23.33
N TYR A 284 -0.31 -6.80 -24.04
CA TYR A 284 0.88 -6.57 -24.86
C TYR A 284 0.65 -5.64 -26.05
N ALA A 285 -0.55 -5.66 -26.64
CA ALA A 285 -0.89 -4.78 -27.76
C ALA A 285 -1.12 -3.36 -27.27
N ASP A 286 -1.74 -3.17 -26.11
CA ASP A 286 -1.95 -1.88 -25.48
C ASP A 286 -0.61 -1.29 -25.02
N ALA A 287 0.27 -2.10 -24.43
CA ALA A 287 1.64 -1.77 -24.10
C ALA A 287 2.46 -1.29 -25.31
N ALA A 288 2.37 -2.03 -26.41
CA ALA A 288 3.07 -1.65 -27.63
C ALA A 288 2.52 -0.35 -28.25
N ASN A 289 1.19 -0.17 -28.19
CA ASN A 289 0.54 1.03 -28.72
C ASN A 289 0.89 2.28 -27.91
N GLU A 290 0.92 2.19 -26.59
CA GLU A 290 1.36 3.30 -25.72
C GLU A 290 2.84 3.61 -25.88
N ALA A 291 3.70 2.59 -25.99
CA ALA A 291 5.11 2.80 -26.29
C ALA A 291 5.31 3.53 -27.62
N LEU A 292 4.53 3.18 -28.64
CA LEU A 292 4.52 3.87 -29.94
C LEU A 292 4.01 5.31 -29.83
N THR A 293 2.95 5.54 -29.05
CA THR A 293 2.40 6.89 -28.79
C THR A 293 3.43 7.77 -28.05
N ASN A 294 4.11 7.20 -27.05
CA ASN A 294 5.17 7.90 -26.32
C ASN A 294 6.44 8.18 -27.17
N VAL A 295 6.74 7.34 -28.15
CA VAL A 295 7.78 7.63 -29.15
C VAL A 295 7.32 8.72 -30.11
N ALA A 296 6.07 8.69 -30.55
CA ALA A 296 5.49 9.70 -31.43
C ALA A 296 5.38 11.07 -30.74
N SER A 297 5.06 11.13 -29.44
CA SER A 297 5.01 12.38 -28.66
C SER A 297 6.34 13.12 -28.57
N ARG A 298 7.48 12.40 -28.69
CA ARG A 298 8.81 13.01 -28.77
C ARG A 298 9.06 13.80 -30.08
N VAL A 299 8.23 13.58 -31.08
CA VAL A 299 8.34 14.17 -32.43
C VAL A 299 7.16 15.10 -32.74
N THR A 300 6.11 15.01 -31.95
CA THR A 300 4.88 15.82 -32.04
C THR A 300 4.71 16.58 -30.72
N ASP A 301 4.07 17.75 -30.75
CA ASP A 301 3.71 18.50 -29.52
C ASP A 301 2.60 17.81 -28.68
N ALA A 302 2.37 16.53 -28.88
CA ALA A 302 1.44 15.75 -28.05
C ALA A 302 2.11 15.42 -26.71
N GLU A 303 1.41 15.64 -25.61
CA GLU A 303 1.89 15.25 -24.29
C GLU A 303 2.08 13.73 -24.22
N PRO A 304 3.23 13.24 -23.70
CA PRO A 304 3.41 11.82 -23.51
C PRO A 304 2.39 11.33 -22.48
N THR A 305 1.73 10.21 -22.76
CA THR A 305 1.00 9.50 -21.72
C THR A 305 2.03 9.11 -20.65
N VAL A 306 1.91 9.69 -19.46
CA VAL A 306 2.85 9.50 -18.34
C VAL A 306 2.81 8.06 -17.83
N PHE A 307 1.78 7.33 -18.22
CA PHE A 307 1.49 6.00 -17.79
C PHE A 307 1.75 5.05 -18.95
N GLY A 308 2.88 4.35 -18.85
CA GLY A 308 3.06 3.12 -19.61
C GLY A 308 1.95 2.11 -19.23
N PRO A 309 1.89 0.94 -19.89
CA PRO A 309 0.82 -0.06 -19.76
C PRO A 309 0.76 -0.73 -18.39
N THR A 310 1.29 -0.13 -17.36
CA THR A 310 1.33 -0.69 -16.03
C THR A 310 0.13 -0.17 -15.24
N PHE A 311 -0.82 -1.04 -14.95
CA PHE A 311 -1.92 -0.78 -14.00
C PHE A 311 -1.43 -0.18 -12.69
N TYR A 312 -0.22 -0.55 -12.28
CA TYR A 312 0.46 -0.08 -11.09
C TYR A 312 0.62 1.45 -11.10
N LEU A 313 1.20 2.02 -12.16
CA LEU A 313 1.40 3.47 -12.26
C LEU A 313 0.07 4.24 -12.35
N GLN A 314 -0.90 3.68 -13.07
CA GLN A 314 -2.23 4.27 -13.18
C GLN A 314 -2.96 4.28 -11.84
N ALA A 315 -2.78 3.24 -11.01
CA ALA A 315 -3.39 3.17 -9.70
C ALA A 315 -2.84 4.24 -8.74
N HIS A 316 -1.52 4.46 -8.71
CA HIS A 316 -0.92 5.57 -7.93
C HIS A 316 -1.37 6.95 -8.41
N TYR A 317 -1.49 7.13 -9.73
CA TYR A 317 -2.01 8.38 -10.27
C TYR A 317 -3.41 8.68 -9.76
N ARG A 318 -4.34 7.71 -9.87
CA ARG A 318 -5.74 7.88 -9.46
C ARG A 318 -5.88 8.08 -7.96
N ALA A 319 -5.13 7.34 -7.15
CA ALA A 319 -5.14 7.50 -5.70
C ALA A 319 -4.70 8.91 -5.29
N LEU A 320 -3.63 9.43 -5.91
CA LEU A 320 -3.15 10.79 -5.66
C LEU A 320 -4.10 11.85 -6.23
N GLU A 321 -4.73 11.60 -7.39
CA GLU A 321 -5.73 12.49 -8.00
C GLU A 321 -6.93 12.68 -7.08
N ASP A 322 -7.51 11.59 -6.57
CA ASP A 322 -8.64 11.62 -5.64
C ASP A 322 -8.28 12.33 -4.33
N PHE A 323 -7.07 12.13 -3.81
CA PHE A 323 -6.57 12.88 -2.66
C PHE A 323 -6.48 14.38 -2.96
N CYS A 324 -5.89 14.78 -4.08
CA CYS A 324 -5.80 16.19 -4.48
C CYS A 324 -7.19 16.83 -4.68
N GLU A 325 -8.15 16.07 -5.20
CA GLU A 325 -9.54 16.53 -5.31
C GLU A 325 -10.19 16.73 -3.94
N ALA A 326 -10.01 15.79 -3.01
CA ALA A 326 -10.49 15.90 -1.64
C ALA A 326 -9.91 17.14 -0.94
N VAL A 327 -8.59 17.37 -1.07
CA VAL A 327 -7.92 18.57 -0.56
C VAL A 327 -8.55 19.86 -1.12
N ARG A 328 -8.80 19.94 -2.41
CA ARG A 328 -9.42 21.11 -3.05
C ARG A 328 -10.87 21.35 -2.61
N SER A 329 -11.65 20.28 -2.48
CA SER A 329 -13.07 20.38 -2.10
C SER A 329 -13.27 20.54 -0.60
N GLY A 330 -12.25 20.28 0.22
CA GLY A 330 -12.35 20.27 1.68
C GLY A 330 -13.08 19.03 2.20
N GLU A 331 -13.11 17.97 1.44
CA GLU A 331 -13.68 16.67 1.80
C GLU A 331 -12.60 15.73 2.36
N SER A 332 -13.00 14.65 3.02
CA SER A 332 -12.06 13.61 3.43
C SER A 332 -11.59 12.82 2.22
N PRO A 333 -10.30 12.41 2.17
CA PRO A 333 -9.82 11.52 1.13
C PRO A 333 -10.63 10.21 1.09
N PRO A 334 -10.87 9.62 -0.11
CA PRO A 334 -11.59 8.35 -0.25
C PRO A 334 -10.93 7.16 0.44
N ILE A 335 -9.60 7.22 0.57
CA ILE A 335 -8.79 6.31 1.39
C ILE A 335 -8.08 7.20 2.41
N ASP A 336 -8.60 7.23 3.62
CA ASP A 336 -8.11 8.10 4.67
C ASP A 336 -7.13 7.39 5.64
N GLY A 337 -6.64 8.13 6.63
CA GLY A 337 -5.73 7.59 7.61
C GLY A 337 -6.32 6.49 8.50
N GLU A 338 -7.66 6.49 8.72
CA GLU A 338 -8.32 5.42 9.47
C GLU A 338 -8.34 4.11 8.67
N ASP A 339 -8.47 4.15 7.33
CA ASP A 339 -8.28 2.98 6.48
C ASP A 339 -6.86 2.41 6.66
N GLY A 340 -5.84 3.27 6.63
CA GLY A 340 -4.46 2.87 6.85
C GLY A 340 -4.19 2.26 8.23
N LYS A 341 -4.80 2.80 9.28
CA LYS A 341 -4.70 2.28 10.64
C LYS A 341 -5.36 0.90 10.76
N ARG A 342 -6.58 0.73 10.24
CA ARG A 342 -7.30 -0.56 10.27
C ARG A 342 -6.49 -1.68 9.61
N THR A 343 -5.88 -1.42 8.47
CA THR A 343 -5.03 -2.42 7.80
C THR A 343 -3.80 -2.80 8.64
N LEU A 344 -3.21 -1.87 9.39
CA LEU A 344 -2.14 -2.15 10.34
C LEU A 344 -2.63 -3.01 11.51
N GLU A 345 -3.79 -2.71 12.09
CA GLU A 345 -4.39 -3.48 13.19
C GLU A 345 -4.67 -4.93 12.77
N LEU A 346 -5.13 -5.15 11.52
CA LEU A 346 -5.29 -6.50 10.96
C LEU A 346 -3.94 -7.22 10.81
N ALA A 347 -2.90 -6.54 10.36
CA ALA A 347 -1.56 -7.11 10.23
C ALA A 347 -0.98 -7.47 11.61
N GLU A 348 -1.06 -6.57 12.61
CA GLU A 348 -0.62 -6.84 13.97
C GLU A 348 -1.35 -8.04 14.57
N ARG A 349 -2.68 -8.12 14.37
CA ARG A 349 -3.46 -9.26 14.84
C ARG A 349 -3.04 -10.56 14.18
N ALA A 350 -2.67 -10.54 12.90
CA ALA A 350 -2.14 -11.70 12.20
C ALA A 350 -0.78 -12.14 12.77
N TYR A 351 0.14 -11.21 13.03
CA TYR A 351 1.41 -11.52 13.69
C TYR A 351 1.24 -12.12 15.09
N GLU A 352 0.34 -11.56 15.92
CA GLU A 352 0.03 -12.12 17.25
C GLU A 352 -0.46 -13.56 17.19
N LEU A 353 -1.35 -13.86 16.22
CA LEU A 353 -1.89 -15.21 16.06
C LEU A 353 -0.88 -16.20 15.48
N ALA A 354 0.00 -15.75 14.59
CA ALA A 354 1.08 -16.56 14.07
C ALA A 354 2.05 -16.96 15.20
N ALA A 355 2.49 -16.01 16.02
CA ALA A 355 3.38 -16.27 17.16
C ALA A 355 2.79 -17.26 18.18
N THR A 356 1.48 -17.13 18.50
CA THR A 356 0.82 -18.08 19.42
C THR A 356 0.63 -19.47 18.82
N GLY A 357 0.55 -19.60 17.50
CA GLY A 357 0.49 -20.89 16.80
C GLY A 357 1.79 -21.67 16.91
N ASP A 358 2.91 -20.97 16.77
CA ASP A 358 4.27 -21.55 16.90
C ASP A 358 4.54 -22.02 18.33
N ASP A 359 4.12 -21.27 19.35
CA ASP A 359 4.23 -21.64 20.78
C ASP A 359 3.49 -22.96 21.09
N LEU A 360 2.36 -23.22 20.43
CA LEU A 360 1.60 -24.46 20.60
C LEU A 360 2.28 -25.65 19.90
N ALA A 361 2.88 -25.46 18.76
CA ALA A 361 3.63 -26.48 18.03
C ALA A 361 4.87 -26.91 18.82
N ASP A 362 5.62 -25.95 19.37
CA ASP A 362 6.81 -26.22 20.21
C ASP A 362 6.44 -26.96 21.53
N ALA A 363 5.26 -26.69 22.08
CA ALA A 363 4.78 -27.37 23.28
C ALA A 363 4.41 -28.84 23.00
N GLU A 364 3.83 -29.16 21.84
CA GLU A 364 3.52 -30.53 21.43
C GLU A 364 4.78 -31.33 21.12
N GLU A 365 5.81 -30.74 20.47
CA GLU A 365 7.10 -31.40 20.23
C GLU A 365 7.92 -31.64 21.52
N GLY A 366 7.70 -30.84 22.56
CA GLY A 366 8.34 -31.00 23.86
C GLY A 366 7.78 -32.20 24.66
N ASP A 367 6.49 -32.49 24.52
CA ASP A 367 5.81 -33.56 25.24
C ASP A 367 6.10 -34.96 24.64
N GLU A 368 6.38 -35.04 23.32
CA GLU A 368 6.75 -36.31 22.67
C GLU A 368 8.18 -36.79 23.00
N ARG A 369 9.06 -35.97 23.58
CA ARG A 369 10.45 -36.33 23.88
C ARG A 369 10.68 -36.96 25.25
N ASP A 370 9.67 -36.97 26.13
CA ASP A 370 9.83 -37.50 27.50
C ASP A 370 9.27 -38.95 27.70
N ASP A 371 8.70 -39.59 26.66
CA ASP A 371 8.06 -40.91 26.77
C ASP A 371 8.90 -42.11 26.27
N ASP A 372 10.19 -41.93 26.02
CA ASP A 372 11.13 -43.01 25.58
C ASP A 372 11.81 -43.71 26.77
N THR A 373 11.12 -44.01 27.86
CA THR A 373 11.54 -44.94 28.89
C THR A 373 10.47 -45.95 29.25
N GLU A 374 10.08 -46.81 28.33
CA GLU A 374 9.42 -48.08 28.70
C GLU A 374 10.29 -49.27 28.32
N THR A 375 10.72 -49.94 29.40
CA THR A 375 11.39 -51.23 29.48
C THR A 375 10.55 -52.34 28.79
N GLU A 376 11.23 -53.06 27.85
CA GLU A 376 10.70 -54.32 27.31
C GLU A 376 10.42 -55.34 28.42
N PRO A 377 9.29 -56.04 28.40
CA PRO A 377 9.11 -57.25 29.22
C PRO A 377 9.72 -58.46 28.46
N GLU A 378 10.67 -59.12 29.09
CA GLU A 378 11.15 -60.48 28.72
C GLU A 378 9.94 -61.44 28.62
N VAL A 379 9.72 -62.02 27.45
CA VAL A 379 8.88 -63.22 27.28
C VAL A 379 9.78 -64.41 27.06
N SER A 380 9.93 -65.26 28.12
CA SER A 380 10.45 -66.60 28.01
C SER A 380 9.30 -67.55 27.63
N VAL A 381 9.49 -68.34 26.59
CA VAL A 381 9.30 -69.74 26.23
C VAL A 381 9.19 -69.87 24.74
#